data_0d94081f286f545b3c81ab31eac85b47
#
_entry.id   0d94081f286f545b3c81ab31eac85b47
#
_cell.length_a   1.000
_cell.length_b   1.000
_cell.length_c   1.000
_cell.angle_alpha   90.00
_cell.angle_beta   90.00
_cell.angle_gamma   90.00
#
_symmetry.space_group_name_H-M   'P 1'
#
loop_
_entity.id
_entity.type
_entity.pdbx_description
1 polymer ?
#
loop_
_entity_poly.entity_id
_entity_poly.type
_entity_poly.pdbx_seq_one_letter_code
_entity_poly.pdbx_strand_id
1 'polypeptide(L)'
;MRLELNKLKPKLKSLSEALKIESSEKKLSALEQETSKADFWSDTKKSQKILSEIKLLSSKVKGFSAVKADFEELEVLIEVSEEENDDSYLEEISSKLAALEKEIKTQT
;
A
#
# COMPACT_ATOMS: atom_id res chain seq x y z
N MET A 1 19.57 -0.01 12.24
CA MET A 1 18.45 -0.51 11.43
C MET A 1 17.09 0.03 11.82
N ARG A 2 16.77 0.03 13.10
CA ARG A 2 15.52 0.64 13.57
C ARG A 2 15.44 2.12 13.21
N LEU A 3 16.57 2.82 13.27
CA LEU A 3 16.67 4.22 12.90
C LEU A 3 16.32 4.45 11.42
N GLU A 4 16.80 3.58 10.55
CA GLU A 4 16.52 3.64 9.12
C GLU A 4 15.04 3.37 8.83
N LEU A 5 14.46 2.41 9.55
CA LEU A 5 13.03 2.10 9.45
C LEU A 5 12.20 3.30 9.90
N ASN A 6 12.59 3.96 10.99
CA ASN A 6 11.89 5.13 11.51
C ASN A 6 11.92 6.30 10.51
N LYS A 7 12.95 6.39 9.69
CA LYS A 7 13.03 7.40 8.62
C LYS A 7 12.01 7.13 7.52
N LEU A 8 11.62 5.89 7.33
CA LEU A 8 10.63 5.51 6.31
C LEU A 8 9.18 5.77 6.77
N LYS A 9 8.93 5.79 8.07
CA LYS A 9 7.58 6.05 8.60
C LYS A 9 6.96 7.34 8.06
N PRO A 10 7.63 8.51 8.15
CA PRO A 10 7.05 9.74 7.59
C PRO A 10 6.93 9.68 6.07
N LYS A 11 7.82 8.98 5.39
CA LYS A 11 7.74 8.78 3.94
C LYS A 11 6.51 7.97 3.56
N LEU A 12 6.21 6.92 4.33
CA LEU A 12 5.02 6.08 4.13
C LEU A 12 3.75 6.89 4.35
N LYS A 13 3.72 7.70 5.40
CA LYS A 13 2.60 8.59 5.69
C LYS A 13 2.39 9.61 4.57
N SER A 14 3.48 10.22 4.08
CA SER A 14 3.43 11.16 2.96
C SER A 14 2.92 10.50 1.69
N LEU A 15 3.31 9.26 1.44
CA LEU A 15 2.83 8.47 0.30
C LEU A 15 1.32 8.24 0.40
N SER A 16 0.85 7.85 1.58
CA SER A 16 -0.58 7.66 1.85
C SER A 16 -1.38 8.93 1.55
N GLU A 17 -0.88 10.07 2.00
CA GLU A 17 -1.50 11.38 1.77
C GLU A 17 -1.44 11.78 0.29
N ALA A 18 -0.29 11.58 -0.37
CA ALA A 18 -0.10 11.89 -1.79
C ALA A 18 -1.03 11.07 -2.68
N LEU A 19 -1.22 9.81 -2.34
CA LEU A 19 -2.11 8.90 -3.08
C LEU A 19 -3.57 9.04 -2.66
N LYS A 20 -3.84 9.79 -1.60
CA LYS A 20 -5.20 9.97 -1.05
C LYS A 20 -5.87 8.62 -0.79
N ILE A 21 -5.15 7.74 -0.12
CA ILE A 21 -5.57 6.34 0.08
C ILE A 21 -6.92 6.26 0.79
N GLU A 22 -7.11 7.04 1.84
CA GLU A 22 -8.37 7.05 2.60
C GLU A 22 -9.56 7.45 1.71
N SER A 23 -9.40 8.52 0.94
CA SER A 23 -10.42 8.98 -0.02
C SER A 23 -10.65 7.95 -1.11
N SER A 24 -9.57 7.32 -1.60
CA SER A 24 -9.64 6.29 -2.63
C SER A 24 -10.40 5.07 -2.16
N GLU A 25 -10.17 4.64 -0.92
CA GLU A 25 -10.89 3.50 -0.31
C GLU A 25 -12.39 3.78 -0.20
N LYS A 26 -12.75 4.98 0.25
CA LYS A 26 -14.16 5.39 0.36
C LYS A 26 -14.83 5.44 -1.01
N LYS A 27 -14.17 6.03 -1.98
CA LYS A 27 -14.68 6.13 -3.34
C LYS A 27 -14.81 4.75 -3.98
N LEU A 28 -13.82 3.89 -3.76
CA LEU A 28 -13.84 2.50 -4.26
C LEU A 28 -15.03 1.74 -3.71
N SER A 29 -15.28 1.85 -2.40
CA SER A 29 -16.42 1.22 -1.75
C SER A 29 -17.75 1.70 -2.34
N ALA A 30 -17.88 3.00 -2.56
CA ALA A 30 -19.07 3.59 -3.17
C ALA A 30 -19.29 3.08 -4.59
N LEU A 31 -18.23 3.00 -5.39
CA LEU A 31 -18.30 2.48 -6.76
C LEU A 31 -18.66 1.00 -6.80
N GLU A 32 -18.13 0.22 -5.87
CA GLU A 32 -18.46 -1.21 -5.76
C GLU A 32 -19.93 -1.40 -5.40
N GLN A 33 -20.51 -0.54 -4.57
CA GLN A 33 -21.92 -0.56 -4.25
C GLN A 33 -22.77 -0.27 -5.49
N GLU A 34 -22.32 0.64 -6.36
CA GLU A 34 -22.99 0.93 -7.61
C GLU A 34 -23.09 -0.31 -8.51
N THR A 35 -22.05 -1.15 -8.53
CA THR A 35 -22.04 -2.37 -9.35
C THR A 35 -23.06 -3.41 -8.89
N SER A 36 -23.52 -3.32 -7.65
CA SER A 36 -24.53 -4.26 -7.12
C SER A 36 -25.96 -3.82 -7.40
N LYS A 37 -26.17 -2.62 -7.96
CA LYS A 37 -27.50 -2.14 -8.34
C LYS A 37 -27.95 -2.79 -9.65
N ALA A 38 -29.23 -3.15 -9.74
CA ALA A 38 -29.80 -3.79 -10.91
C ALA A 38 -29.67 -2.94 -12.18
N ASP A 39 -29.82 -1.64 -12.05
CA ASP A 39 -29.77 -0.70 -13.17
C ASP A 39 -28.36 -0.43 -13.68
N PHE A 40 -27.34 -0.83 -12.95
CA PHE A 40 -25.93 -0.59 -13.30
C PHE A 40 -25.58 -1.14 -14.69
N TRP A 41 -26.06 -2.33 -14.99
CA TRP A 41 -25.70 -3.05 -16.22
C TRP A 41 -26.53 -2.61 -17.43
N SER A 42 -27.56 -1.83 -17.25
CA SER A 42 -28.42 -1.36 -18.35
C SER A 42 -27.77 -0.23 -19.16
N ASP A 43 -26.84 0.52 -18.59
CA ASP A 43 -26.07 1.53 -19.30
C ASP A 43 -24.63 1.09 -19.46
N THR A 44 -24.29 0.56 -20.63
CA THR A 44 -22.96 0.00 -20.92
C THR A 44 -21.83 1.03 -20.80
N LYS A 45 -22.05 2.24 -21.29
CA LYS A 45 -21.02 3.29 -21.23
C LYS A 45 -20.72 3.71 -19.80
N LYS A 46 -21.74 3.89 -18.99
CA LYS A 46 -21.60 4.25 -17.58
C LYS A 46 -20.93 3.14 -16.79
N SER A 47 -21.35 1.89 -17.03
CA SER A 47 -20.77 0.73 -16.33
C SER A 47 -19.29 0.56 -16.67
N GLN A 48 -18.89 0.70 -17.92
CA GLN A 48 -17.49 0.62 -18.33
C GLN A 48 -16.65 1.70 -17.67
N LYS A 49 -17.17 2.92 -17.59
CA LYS A 49 -16.46 4.02 -16.93
C LYS A 49 -16.25 3.75 -15.45
N ILE A 50 -17.28 3.28 -14.77
CA ILE A 50 -17.21 2.95 -13.34
C ILE A 50 -16.24 1.78 -13.10
N LEU A 51 -16.29 0.74 -13.92
CA LEU A 51 -15.38 -0.40 -13.83
C LEU A 51 -13.93 0.01 -14.03
N SER A 52 -13.67 0.93 -14.96
CA SER A 52 -12.31 1.48 -15.17
C SER A 52 -11.83 2.25 -13.95
N GLU A 53 -12.68 3.06 -13.33
CA GLU A 53 -12.35 3.79 -12.10
C GLU A 53 -12.06 2.83 -10.95
N ILE A 54 -12.88 1.78 -10.80
CA ILE A 54 -12.66 0.75 -9.78
C ILE A 54 -11.29 0.12 -9.95
N LYS A 55 -10.93 -0.22 -11.19
CA LYS A 55 -9.64 -0.84 -11.49
C LYS A 55 -8.48 0.07 -11.12
N LEU A 56 -8.55 1.36 -11.47
CA LEU A 56 -7.52 2.33 -11.14
C LEU A 56 -7.37 2.53 -9.63
N LEU A 57 -8.47 2.73 -8.93
CA LEU A 57 -8.48 2.93 -7.49
C LEU A 57 -8.01 1.69 -6.74
N SER A 58 -8.48 0.51 -7.18
CA SER A 58 -8.10 -0.76 -6.60
C SER A 58 -6.59 -1.01 -6.73
N SER A 59 -6.03 -0.74 -7.90
CA SER A 59 -4.60 -0.87 -8.17
C SER A 59 -3.78 0.03 -7.25
N LYS A 60 -4.22 1.28 -7.09
CA LYS A 60 -3.59 2.28 -6.23
C LYS A 60 -3.59 1.85 -4.77
N VAL A 61 -4.74 1.42 -4.27
CA VAL A 61 -4.90 0.96 -2.88
C VAL A 61 -4.08 -0.30 -2.62
N LYS A 62 -4.10 -1.25 -3.55
CA LYS A 62 -3.33 -2.50 -3.44
C LYS A 62 -1.83 -2.22 -3.42
N GLY A 63 -1.36 -1.30 -4.28
CA GLY A 63 0.04 -0.91 -4.33
C GLY A 63 0.52 -0.35 -3.00
N PHE A 64 -0.26 0.55 -2.41
CA PHE A 64 0.05 1.11 -1.09
C PHE A 64 -0.02 0.05 0.00
N SER A 65 -1.04 -0.79 -0.04
CA SER A 65 -1.25 -1.86 0.94
C SER A 65 -0.07 -2.82 0.97
N ALA A 66 0.48 -3.17 -0.19
CA ALA A 66 1.66 -4.03 -0.30
C ALA A 66 2.89 -3.37 0.35
N VAL A 67 3.11 -2.09 0.09
CA VAL A 67 4.22 -1.32 0.69
C VAL A 67 4.07 -1.27 2.21
N LYS A 68 2.88 -1.02 2.69
CA LYS A 68 2.58 -0.97 4.12
C LYS A 68 2.83 -2.33 4.79
N ALA A 69 2.41 -3.42 4.14
CA ALA A 69 2.62 -4.78 4.64
C ALA A 69 4.11 -5.10 4.73
N ASP A 70 4.88 -4.72 3.71
CA ASP A 70 6.34 -4.90 3.71
C ASP A 70 7.01 -4.12 4.84
N PHE A 71 6.53 -2.92 5.10
CA PHE A 71 7.02 -2.09 6.21
C PHE A 71 6.77 -2.76 7.56
N GLU A 72 5.56 -3.27 7.78
CA GLU A 72 5.18 -3.96 9.01
C GLU A 72 6.00 -5.24 9.21
N GLU A 73 6.25 -5.98 8.14
CA GLU A 73 7.08 -7.18 8.16
C GLU A 73 8.52 -6.83 8.59
N LEU A 74 9.06 -5.73 8.09
CA LEU A 74 10.37 -5.24 8.49
C LEU A 74 10.44 -4.87 9.97
N GLU A 75 9.40 -4.23 10.49
CA GLU A 75 9.32 -3.91 11.91
C GLU A 75 9.43 -5.18 12.77
N VAL A 76 8.70 -6.22 12.39
CA VAL A 76 8.72 -7.51 13.09
C VAL A 76 10.09 -8.15 13.02
N LEU A 77 10.72 -8.16 11.85
CA LEU A 77 12.06 -8.73 11.64
C LEU A 77 13.11 -8.03 12.50
N ILE A 78 13.07 -6.71 12.55
CA ILE A 78 14.00 -5.92 13.36
C ILE A 78 13.80 -6.24 14.84
N GLU A 79 12.56 -6.31 15.28
CA GLU A 79 12.21 -6.63 16.66
C GLU A 79 12.72 -8.00 17.06
N VAL A 80 12.49 -9.02 16.23
CA VAL A 80 12.97 -10.38 16.45
C VAL A 80 14.50 -10.43 16.49
N SER A 81 15.16 -9.74 15.57
CA SER A 81 16.62 -9.66 15.52
C SER A 81 17.20 -9.05 16.80
N GLU A 82 16.58 -8.02 17.33
CA GLU A 82 17.01 -7.38 18.58
C GLU A 82 16.79 -8.29 19.79
N GLU A 83 15.64 -8.96 19.86
CA GLU A 83 15.33 -9.88 20.96
C GLU A 83 16.27 -11.07 21.01
N GLU A 84 16.55 -11.67 19.86
CA GLU A 84 17.42 -12.84 19.76
C GLU A 84 18.90 -12.47 19.74
N ASN A 85 19.19 -11.19 19.56
CA ASN A 85 20.55 -10.68 19.45
C ASN A 85 21.33 -11.44 18.36
N ASP A 86 20.63 -11.69 17.24
CA ASP A 86 21.13 -12.53 16.14
C ASP A 86 21.39 -11.67 14.90
N ASP A 87 22.65 -11.62 14.50
CA ASP A 87 23.08 -10.81 13.35
C ASP A 87 22.74 -11.45 12.00
N SER A 88 22.26 -12.70 11.99
CA SER A 88 21.92 -13.39 10.74
C SER A 88 20.78 -12.72 9.96
N TYR A 89 19.95 -11.94 10.63
CA TYR A 89 18.85 -11.20 9.98
C TYR A 89 19.27 -9.88 9.35
N LEU A 90 20.45 -9.38 9.66
CA LEU A 90 20.90 -8.04 9.23
C LEU A 90 20.93 -7.86 7.72
N GLU A 91 21.44 -8.86 7.01
CA GLU A 91 21.52 -8.82 5.56
C GLU A 91 20.13 -8.80 4.92
N GLU A 92 19.24 -9.65 5.40
CA GLU A 92 17.87 -9.71 4.94
C GLU A 92 17.12 -8.40 5.20
N ILE A 93 17.27 -7.84 6.39
CA ILE A 93 16.65 -6.55 6.77
C ILE A 93 17.16 -5.44 5.86
N SER A 94 18.45 -5.37 5.64
CA SER A 94 19.09 -4.37 4.79
C SER A 94 18.57 -4.44 3.36
N SER A 95 18.46 -5.65 2.80
CA SER A 95 17.91 -5.90 1.47
C SER A 95 16.46 -5.43 1.35
N LYS A 96 15.64 -5.79 2.33
CA LYS A 96 14.22 -5.42 2.36
C LYS A 96 14.01 -3.93 2.53
N LEU A 97 14.85 -3.28 3.35
CA LEU A 97 14.80 -1.82 3.52
C LEU A 97 15.08 -1.09 2.22
N ALA A 98 16.10 -1.53 1.49
CA ALA A 98 16.45 -0.95 0.20
C ALA A 98 15.32 -1.11 -0.83
N ALA A 99 14.73 -2.31 -0.87
CA ALA A 99 13.61 -2.60 -1.77
C ALA A 99 12.38 -1.75 -1.42
N LEU A 100 12.08 -1.61 -0.14
CA LEU A 100 10.94 -0.82 0.34
C LEU A 100 11.12 0.66 0.02
N GLU A 101 12.31 1.19 0.24
CA GLU A 101 12.64 2.58 -0.08
C GLU A 101 12.46 2.87 -1.56
N LYS A 102 12.89 1.94 -2.41
CA LYS A 102 12.73 2.02 -3.86
C LYS A 102 11.24 2.00 -4.26
N GLU A 103 10.47 1.13 -3.63
CA GLU A 103 9.02 1.03 -3.86
C GLU A 103 8.31 2.33 -3.52
N ILE A 104 8.62 2.93 -2.38
CA ILE A 104 8.03 4.20 -1.97
C ILE A 104 8.35 5.30 -2.98
N LYS A 105 9.59 5.37 -3.45
CA LYS A 105 10.00 6.34 -4.48
C LYS A 105 9.26 6.13 -5.79
N THR A 106 9.07 4.88 -6.19
CA THR A 106 8.39 4.54 -7.44
C THR A 106 6.94 4.97 -7.43
N GLN A 107 6.28 4.86 -6.26
CA GLN A 107 4.86 5.23 -6.13
C GLN A 107 4.64 6.73 -5.90
N THR A 108 5.67 7.46 -5.52
CA THR A 108 5.58 8.90 -5.36
C THR A 108 5.81 9.61 -6.68
#